data_197afa5ab51a775ad29792339fd577bd
#
_entry.id   197afa5ab51a775ad29792339fd577bd
#
_cell.length_a   1.000
_cell.length_b   1.000
_cell.length_c   1.000
_cell.angle_alpha   90.00
_cell.angle_beta   90.00
_cell.angle_gamma   90.00
#
_symmetry.space_group_name_H-M   'P 1'
#
loop_
_entity.id
_entity.type
_entity.pdbx_description
1 polymer ?
#
loop_
_entity_poly.entity_id
_entity_poly.type
_entity_poly.pdbx_seq_one_letter_code
_entity_poly.pdbx_strand_id
1 'polypeptide(L)'
;MKEFAVCALFLLSLFLAVGRAAAAEPAELVVFGAASMTETLTQIAELYKKAEPDVKLTFNFDSSGTLKTQIEEGAVCDLFISASQKQMNQLDIASDKNEKKLDFVLEGTRVNLLENRVVLVVPKGNPAGVKDFKDVGMDAVRLVALGNDDVPVGQYSREIFTNMGLWDGMQKKITFGSNVKEVTTQVQEGAADCGVIYATDAASAGLTIVAPAPEGTLKTPVVYPAAVMKSGKHPEAAKKFLEFLRTPECAKVFEAVGFTVVR
;
A
#
# COMPACT_ATOMS: atom_id res chain seq x y z
N MET A 1 36.25 48.84 73.95
CA MET A 1 35.07 49.73 73.86
C MET A 1 34.64 49.73 72.40
N LYS A 2 33.41 49.38 72.14
CA LYS A 2 32.68 49.40 70.90
C LYS A 2 32.95 48.23 69.94
N GLU A 3 32.10 47.21 70.15
CA GLU A 3 31.86 46.12 69.21
C GLU A 3 31.08 46.63 67.98
N PHE A 4 31.49 46.20 66.78
CA PHE A 4 30.67 46.31 65.57
C PHE A 4 30.28 44.94 65.13
N ALA A 5 28.97 44.64 65.29
CA ALA A 5 28.35 43.46 64.76
C ALA A 5 28.16 43.66 63.25
N VAL A 6 28.68 42.72 62.44
CA VAL A 6 28.45 42.63 61.00
C VAL A 6 27.38 41.58 60.80
N CYS A 7 26.16 42.03 60.39
CA CYS A 7 25.07 41.21 59.97
C CYS A 7 25.34 40.75 58.48
N ALA A 8 25.66 39.47 58.33
CA ALA A 8 25.74 38.87 57.00
C ALA A 8 24.34 38.44 56.54
N LEU A 9 23.73 39.16 55.55
CA LEU A 9 22.54 38.72 54.83
C LEU A 9 22.92 37.65 53.81
N PHE A 10 22.53 36.40 54.08
CA PHE A 10 22.54 35.33 53.10
C PHE A 10 21.30 35.49 52.18
N LEU A 11 21.47 36.01 50.97
CA LEU A 11 20.50 35.95 49.91
C LEU A 11 20.52 34.56 49.30
N LEU A 12 19.51 33.73 49.64
CA LEU A 12 19.26 32.42 49.08
C LEU A 12 18.59 32.63 47.70
N SER A 13 19.37 32.66 46.63
CA SER A 13 18.87 32.68 45.26
C SER A 13 18.37 31.29 44.88
N LEU A 14 17.06 31.12 44.94
CA LEU A 14 16.33 29.92 44.44
C LEU A 14 16.37 29.94 42.93
N PHE A 15 17.32 29.23 42.30
CA PHE A 15 17.31 28.95 40.86
C PHE A 15 16.17 27.96 40.56
N LEU A 16 15.03 28.46 40.10
CA LEU A 16 14.02 27.64 39.40
C LEU A 16 14.63 27.17 38.08
N ALA A 17 15.19 25.96 38.10
CA ALA A 17 15.49 25.25 36.85
C ALA A 17 14.17 24.87 36.19
N VAL A 18 13.68 25.73 35.30
CA VAL A 18 12.63 25.39 34.37
C VAL A 18 13.25 24.38 33.41
N GLY A 19 13.04 23.08 33.73
CA GLY A 19 13.38 22.01 32.83
C GLY A 19 12.61 22.21 31.52
N ARG A 20 13.32 22.71 30.53
CA ARG A 20 12.81 22.71 29.13
C ARG A 20 12.67 21.25 28.77
N ALA A 21 11.45 20.71 28.83
CA ALA A 21 11.15 19.41 28.21
C ALA A 21 11.68 19.50 26.79
N ALA A 22 12.75 18.77 26.50
CA ALA A 22 13.18 18.61 25.12
C ALA A 22 11.99 18.04 24.38
N ALA A 23 11.45 18.78 23.41
CA ALA A 23 10.44 18.27 22.53
C ALA A 23 11.04 16.99 21.92
N ALA A 24 10.39 15.84 22.17
CA ALA A 24 10.81 14.60 21.57
C ALA A 24 10.81 14.81 20.03
N GLU A 25 11.88 14.37 19.38
CA GLU A 25 11.91 14.43 17.92
C GLU A 25 10.67 13.69 17.38
N PRO A 26 10.02 14.22 16.33
CA PRO A 26 8.85 13.59 15.75
C PRO A 26 9.15 12.14 15.39
N ALA A 27 8.30 11.20 15.78
CA ALA A 27 8.45 9.81 15.41
C ALA A 27 8.26 9.70 13.86
N GLU A 28 9.28 9.19 13.16
CA GLU A 28 9.20 8.95 11.73
C GLU A 28 8.74 7.51 11.48
N LEU A 29 7.50 7.35 11.02
CA LEU A 29 6.95 6.07 10.61
C LEU A 29 7.23 5.80 9.13
N VAL A 30 7.90 4.69 8.85
CA VAL A 30 8.14 4.19 7.50
C VAL A 30 7.04 3.22 7.12
N VAL A 31 6.21 3.62 6.17
CA VAL A 31 5.06 2.85 5.69
C VAL A 31 5.33 2.32 4.29
N PHE A 32 5.33 1.00 4.15
CA PHE A 32 5.41 0.33 2.85
C PHE A 32 3.99 0.07 2.36
N GLY A 33 3.58 0.77 1.31
CA GLY A 33 2.24 0.71 0.73
C GLY A 33 2.23 0.17 -0.69
N ALA A 34 1.31 -0.73 -1.01
CA ALA A 34 1.11 -1.14 -2.39
C ALA A 34 0.89 0.08 -3.30
N ALA A 35 1.52 0.11 -4.48
CA ALA A 35 1.50 1.24 -5.41
C ALA A 35 0.09 1.75 -5.76
N SER A 36 -0.92 0.86 -5.78
CA SER A 36 -2.33 1.21 -5.98
C SER A 36 -2.93 2.10 -4.87
N MET A 37 -2.23 2.26 -3.75
CA MET A 37 -2.69 3.07 -2.61
C MET A 37 -2.02 4.45 -2.54
N THR A 38 -1.17 4.80 -3.50
CA THR A 38 -0.37 6.02 -3.47
C THR A 38 -1.22 7.26 -3.21
N GLU A 39 -2.28 7.47 -3.98
CA GLU A 39 -3.13 8.66 -3.88
C GLU A 39 -3.90 8.70 -2.55
N THR A 40 -4.48 7.56 -2.15
CA THR A 40 -5.30 7.47 -0.92
C THR A 40 -4.45 7.63 0.33
N LEU A 41 -3.30 6.96 0.42
CA LEU A 41 -2.42 7.09 1.59
C LEU A 41 -1.77 8.46 1.67
N THR A 42 -1.46 9.10 0.54
CA THR A 42 -0.98 10.49 0.52
C THR A 42 -2.04 11.45 1.06
N GLN A 43 -3.31 11.28 0.65
CA GLN A 43 -4.42 12.07 1.18
C GLN A 43 -4.67 11.81 2.68
N ILE A 44 -4.60 10.54 3.11
CA ILE A 44 -4.77 10.15 4.51
C ILE A 44 -3.63 10.70 5.38
N ALA A 45 -2.41 10.82 4.84
CA ALA A 45 -1.30 11.42 5.58
C ALA A 45 -1.59 12.87 5.99
N GLU A 46 -2.26 13.66 5.15
CA GLU A 46 -2.67 15.02 5.49
C GLU A 46 -3.74 15.06 6.59
N LEU A 47 -4.59 14.03 6.66
CA LEU A 47 -5.56 13.88 7.76
C LEU A 47 -4.85 13.47 9.04
N TYR A 48 -3.94 12.48 8.96
CA TYR A 48 -3.19 11.99 10.12
C TYR A 48 -2.29 13.04 10.74
N LYS A 49 -1.66 13.88 9.93
CA LYS A 49 -0.85 15.01 10.38
C LYS A 49 -1.63 16.01 11.25
N LYS A 50 -2.94 16.15 11.02
CA LYS A 50 -3.81 16.99 11.87
C LYS A 50 -4.14 16.31 13.19
N ALA A 51 -4.28 14.98 13.20
CA ALA A 51 -4.59 14.19 14.39
C ALA A 51 -3.35 13.95 15.26
N GLU A 52 -2.20 13.68 14.65
CA GLU A 52 -0.92 13.36 15.29
C GLU A 52 0.21 14.20 14.68
N PRO A 53 0.31 15.52 15.03
CA PRO A 53 1.26 16.44 14.42
C PRO A 53 2.73 16.12 14.70
N ASP A 54 3.00 15.34 15.77
CA ASP A 54 4.35 14.92 16.17
C ASP A 54 4.78 13.60 15.48
N VAL A 55 3.99 13.07 14.53
CA VAL A 55 4.32 11.88 13.76
C VAL A 55 4.49 12.26 12.29
N LYS A 56 5.68 11.95 11.74
CA LYS A 56 5.95 12.09 10.31
C LYS A 56 5.76 10.75 9.61
N LEU A 57 4.91 10.69 8.59
CA LEU A 57 4.77 9.52 7.71
C LEU A 57 5.74 9.64 6.54
N THR A 58 6.51 8.57 6.31
CA THR A 58 7.36 8.40 5.13
C THR A 58 6.91 7.16 4.39
N PHE A 59 6.54 7.31 3.12
CA PHE A 59 6.01 6.21 2.32
C PHE A 59 7.05 5.66 1.35
N ASN A 60 7.04 4.33 1.21
CA ASN A 60 7.66 3.62 0.10
C ASN A 60 6.53 2.91 -0.68
N PHE A 61 6.28 3.35 -1.89
CA PHE A 61 5.24 2.80 -2.76
C PHE A 61 5.84 1.98 -3.89
N ASP A 62 5.54 0.70 -3.93
CA ASP A 62 5.93 -0.18 -5.03
C ASP A 62 4.99 -1.39 -5.11
N SER A 63 5.31 -2.36 -5.97
CA SER A 63 4.62 -3.64 -5.97
C SER A 63 4.78 -4.33 -4.61
N SER A 64 3.74 -5.04 -4.16
CA SER A 64 3.81 -5.71 -2.87
C SER A 64 4.88 -6.81 -2.83
N GLY A 65 5.24 -7.38 -3.98
CA GLY A 65 6.35 -8.34 -4.09
C GLY A 65 7.70 -7.67 -3.87
N THR A 66 7.96 -6.53 -4.53
CA THR A 66 9.17 -5.72 -4.33
C THR A 66 9.30 -5.28 -2.87
N LEU A 67 8.23 -4.73 -2.29
CA LEU A 67 8.23 -4.29 -0.89
C LEU A 67 8.49 -5.45 0.08
N LYS A 68 7.88 -6.62 -0.17
CA LYS A 68 8.15 -7.84 0.59
C LYS A 68 9.64 -8.22 0.53
N THR A 69 10.23 -8.21 -0.65
CA THR A 69 11.66 -8.52 -0.83
C THR A 69 12.55 -7.55 -0.06
N GLN A 70 12.26 -6.25 -0.10
CA GLN A 70 12.98 -5.24 0.68
C GLN A 70 12.88 -5.52 2.20
N ILE A 71 11.70 -5.94 2.70
CA ILE A 71 11.54 -6.33 4.10
C ILE A 71 12.38 -7.56 4.42
N GLU A 72 12.40 -8.59 3.57
CA GLU A 72 13.23 -9.79 3.73
C GLU A 72 14.74 -9.46 3.74
N GLU A 73 15.15 -8.44 2.99
CA GLU A 73 16.53 -7.92 2.92
C GLU A 73 16.90 -6.99 4.08
N GLY A 74 15.97 -6.76 5.02
CA GLY A 74 16.24 -6.01 6.26
C GLY A 74 15.88 -4.53 6.19
N ALA A 75 15.10 -4.09 5.20
CA ALA A 75 14.60 -2.71 5.18
C ALA A 75 13.75 -2.41 6.43
N VAL A 76 13.96 -1.21 7.00
CA VAL A 76 13.13 -0.71 8.10
C VAL A 76 11.74 -0.41 7.55
N CYS A 77 10.73 -1.04 8.15
CA CYS A 77 9.33 -0.85 7.80
C CYS A 77 8.50 -0.92 9.10
N ASP A 78 7.75 0.12 9.42
CA ASP A 78 6.89 0.14 10.61
C ASP A 78 5.51 -0.46 10.30
N LEU A 79 4.97 -0.19 9.11
CA LEU A 79 3.68 -0.71 8.66
C LEU A 79 3.77 -1.17 7.20
N PHE A 80 3.33 -2.39 6.91
CA PHE A 80 3.21 -2.91 5.54
C PHE A 80 1.75 -3.10 5.15
N ILE A 81 1.36 -2.58 3.99
CA ILE A 81 0.02 -2.72 3.39
C ILE A 81 0.19 -3.34 2.01
N SER A 82 -0.21 -4.59 1.88
CA SER A 82 -0.08 -5.38 0.64
C SER A 82 -1.37 -5.39 -0.17
N ALA A 83 -1.26 -5.41 -1.50
CA ALA A 83 -2.41 -5.60 -2.40
C ALA A 83 -2.78 -7.08 -2.60
N SER A 84 -2.21 -7.99 -1.80
CA SER A 84 -2.53 -9.41 -1.84
C SER A 84 -2.20 -10.08 -0.50
N GLN A 85 -3.02 -11.04 -0.12
CA GLN A 85 -2.77 -11.92 1.01
C GLN A 85 -1.48 -12.74 0.86
N LYS A 86 -1.09 -13.07 -0.39
CA LYS A 86 0.07 -13.93 -0.65
C LYS A 86 1.37 -13.36 -0.07
N GLN A 87 1.68 -12.08 -0.33
CA GLN A 87 2.89 -11.44 0.15
C GLN A 87 2.89 -11.30 1.68
N MET A 88 1.76 -10.93 2.27
CA MET A 88 1.62 -10.87 3.72
C MET A 88 1.76 -12.25 4.36
N ASN A 89 1.15 -13.28 3.78
CA ASN A 89 1.28 -14.67 4.28
C ASN A 89 2.73 -15.14 4.33
N GLN A 90 3.55 -14.75 3.36
CA GLN A 90 4.96 -15.14 3.30
C GLN A 90 5.84 -14.49 4.38
N LEU A 91 5.41 -13.38 4.97
CA LEU A 91 6.11 -12.65 6.03
C LEU A 91 5.60 -12.99 7.45
N ASP A 92 4.42 -13.60 7.54
CA ASP A 92 3.70 -13.83 8.79
C ASP A 92 3.91 -15.27 9.29
N ILE A 93 4.61 -15.42 10.41
CA ILE A 93 4.88 -16.74 11.01
C ILE A 93 3.60 -17.51 11.37
N ALA A 94 2.49 -16.81 11.63
CA ALA A 94 1.21 -17.42 11.94
C ALA A 94 0.51 -18.01 10.71
N SER A 95 0.99 -17.71 9.49
CA SER A 95 0.40 -18.21 8.26
C SER A 95 0.89 -19.63 7.93
N ASP A 96 -0.04 -20.54 7.63
CA ASP A 96 0.23 -21.88 7.10
C ASP A 96 0.86 -21.86 5.69
N LYS A 97 0.76 -20.71 4.98
CA LYS A 97 1.33 -20.46 3.66
C LYS A 97 2.71 -19.84 3.69
N ASN A 98 3.30 -19.69 4.88
CA ASN A 98 4.66 -19.19 5.07
C ASN A 98 5.66 -20.36 5.05
N GLU A 99 6.03 -20.81 3.86
CA GLU A 99 6.92 -21.97 3.68
C GLU A 99 8.34 -21.71 4.25
N LYS A 100 8.83 -20.46 4.17
CA LYS A 100 10.16 -20.07 4.68
C LYS A 100 10.19 -19.84 6.19
N LYS A 101 9.04 -19.89 6.89
CA LYS A 101 8.92 -19.61 8.31
C LYS A 101 9.47 -18.23 8.73
N LEU A 102 9.28 -17.23 7.87
CA LEU A 102 9.69 -15.85 8.14
C LEU A 102 8.80 -15.24 9.24
N ASP A 103 9.40 -14.44 10.11
CA ASP A 103 8.74 -13.86 11.29
C ASP A 103 8.91 -12.34 11.31
N PHE A 104 8.30 -11.66 10.33
CA PHE A 104 8.39 -10.20 10.19
C PHE A 104 7.16 -9.44 10.69
N VAL A 105 6.00 -10.10 10.80
CA VAL A 105 4.76 -9.48 11.26
C VAL A 105 4.72 -9.45 12.79
N LEU A 106 4.39 -8.30 13.37
CA LEU A 106 4.15 -8.20 14.81
C LEU A 106 2.83 -8.90 15.14
N GLU A 107 2.90 -9.88 16.04
CA GLU A 107 1.76 -10.72 16.41
C GLU A 107 0.53 -9.90 16.83
N GLY A 108 -0.65 -10.32 16.37
CA GLY A 108 -1.94 -9.70 16.70
C GLY A 108 -2.23 -8.38 15.96
N THR A 109 -1.33 -7.91 15.07
CA THR A 109 -1.55 -6.63 14.37
C THR A 109 -2.09 -6.76 12.96
N ARG A 110 -2.05 -7.98 12.37
CA ARG A 110 -2.52 -8.20 11.00
C ARG A 110 -4.04 -8.05 10.90
N VAL A 111 -4.49 -7.23 9.96
CA VAL A 111 -5.90 -7.01 9.65
C VAL A 111 -6.13 -7.07 8.13
N ASN A 112 -7.33 -7.45 7.71
CA ASN A 112 -7.80 -7.20 6.35
C ASN A 112 -8.35 -5.78 6.31
N LEU A 113 -7.69 -4.89 5.61
CA LEU A 113 -8.04 -3.46 5.62
C LEU A 113 -9.08 -3.14 4.56
N LEU A 114 -8.84 -3.56 3.31
CA LEU A 114 -9.63 -3.20 2.13
C LEU A 114 -9.82 -4.39 1.19
N GLU A 115 -10.84 -4.27 0.34
CA GLU A 115 -11.01 -5.10 -0.86
C GLU A 115 -10.99 -4.22 -2.12
N ASN A 116 -10.63 -4.83 -3.25
CA ASN A 116 -10.59 -4.18 -4.54
C ASN A 116 -11.11 -5.13 -5.64
N ARG A 117 -11.18 -4.66 -6.87
CA ARG A 117 -11.62 -5.45 -8.03
C ARG A 117 -10.60 -5.34 -9.15
N VAL A 118 -10.33 -6.47 -9.81
CA VAL A 118 -9.51 -6.51 -11.03
C VAL A 118 -10.39 -6.19 -12.23
N VAL A 119 -9.90 -5.31 -13.09
CA VAL A 119 -10.62 -4.83 -14.27
C VAL A 119 -9.72 -4.82 -15.51
N LEU A 120 -10.33 -5.00 -16.68
CA LEU A 120 -9.72 -4.76 -17.98
C LEU A 120 -9.99 -3.32 -18.38
N VAL A 121 -8.93 -2.60 -18.72
CA VAL A 121 -8.98 -1.19 -19.15
C VAL A 121 -8.40 -1.01 -20.52
N VAL A 122 -8.81 0.07 -21.17
CA VAL A 122 -8.36 0.46 -22.51
C VAL A 122 -7.95 1.92 -22.54
N PRO A 123 -7.05 2.31 -23.48
CA PRO A 123 -6.72 3.70 -23.71
C PRO A 123 -7.91 4.48 -24.26
N LYS A 124 -7.80 5.81 -24.26
CA LYS A 124 -8.83 6.70 -24.77
C LYS A 124 -9.23 6.34 -26.19
N GLY A 125 -10.53 6.20 -26.42
CA GLY A 125 -11.11 5.86 -27.72
C GLY A 125 -11.08 4.39 -28.06
N ASN A 126 -10.45 3.53 -27.27
CA ASN A 126 -10.43 2.07 -27.47
C ASN A 126 -10.14 1.65 -28.91
N PRO A 127 -8.97 1.99 -29.49
CA PRO A 127 -8.71 1.79 -30.93
C PRO A 127 -8.72 0.32 -31.34
N ALA A 128 -8.40 -0.63 -30.42
CA ALA A 128 -8.46 -2.06 -30.69
C ALA A 128 -9.86 -2.67 -30.55
N GLY A 129 -10.86 -1.90 -30.10
CA GLY A 129 -12.25 -2.35 -29.96
C GLY A 129 -12.47 -3.42 -28.87
N VAL A 130 -11.62 -3.48 -27.86
CA VAL A 130 -11.67 -4.45 -26.74
C VAL A 130 -12.91 -4.19 -25.89
N LYS A 131 -13.68 -5.22 -25.58
CA LYS A 131 -14.92 -5.15 -24.79
C LYS A 131 -14.90 -6.11 -23.59
N ASP A 132 -14.10 -7.17 -23.68
CA ASP A 132 -14.10 -8.27 -22.71
C ASP A 132 -12.68 -8.87 -22.61
N PHE A 133 -12.41 -9.59 -21.52
CA PHE A 133 -11.13 -10.31 -21.31
C PHE A 133 -10.79 -11.30 -22.42
N LYS A 134 -11.79 -11.94 -23.07
CA LYS A 134 -11.54 -12.83 -24.22
C LYS A 134 -11.02 -12.10 -25.45
N ASP A 135 -11.29 -10.82 -25.56
CA ASP A 135 -10.91 -10.03 -26.74
C ASP A 135 -9.40 -9.77 -26.82
N VAL A 136 -8.62 -10.03 -25.76
CA VAL A 136 -7.14 -9.97 -25.79
C VAL A 136 -6.54 -10.92 -26.83
N GLY A 137 -7.29 -11.97 -27.21
CA GLY A 137 -6.91 -12.89 -28.28
C GLY A 137 -7.04 -12.33 -29.71
N MET A 138 -7.81 -11.24 -29.92
CA MET A 138 -8.05 -10.67 -31.26
C MET A 138 -6.74 -10.17 -31.91
N ASP A 139 -6.66 -10.23 -33.23
CA ASP A 139 -5.51 -9.74 -34.00
C ASP A 139 -5.32 -8.21 -33.85
N ALA A 140 -6.40 -7.47 -33.62
CA ALA A 140 -6.37 -6.03 -33.34
C ALA A 140 -5.64 -5.68 -32.05
N VAL A 141 -5.57 -6.59 -31.08
CA VAL A 141 -4.82 -6.43 -29.82
C VAL A 141 -3.38 -6.89 -30.04
N ARG A 142 -2.46 -5.97 -30.09
CA ARG A 142 -1.03 -6.23 -30.28
C ARG A 142 -0.27 -6.32 -28.95
N LEU A 143 -0.60 -5.43 -28.00
CA LEU A 143 0.03 -5.40 -26.68
C LEU A 143 -1.02 -5.33 -25.57
N VAL A 144 -0.80 -6.15 -24.53
CA VAL A 144 -1.58 -6.21 -23.30
C VAL A 144 -0.65 -5.88 -22.13
N ALA A 145 -0.90 -4.81 -21.41
CA ALA A 145 -0.11 -4.43 -20.25
C ALA A 145 -0.56 -5.22 -19.01
N LEU A 146 0.37 -5.92 -18.39
CA LEU A 146 0.16 -6.69 -17.16
C LEU A 146 1.27 -6.38 -16.15
N GLY A 147 1.00 -6.57 -14.85
CA GLY A 147 2.06 -6.61 -13.85
C GLY A 147 2.94 -7.85 -14.02
N ASN A 148 4.22 -7.77 -13.68
CA ASN A 148 5.09 -8.92 -13.63
C ASN A 148 4.77 -9.84 -12.42
N ASP A 149 5.54 -10.89 -12.19
CA ASP A 149 5.27 -11.90 -11.15
C ASP A 149 5.37 -11.34 -9.71
N ASP A 150 6.01 -10.18 -9.49
CA ASP A 150 6.10 -9.50 -8.18
C ASP A 150 4.89 -8.57 -7.93
N VAL A 151 4.11 -8.29 -8.96
CA VAL A 151 2.95 -7.40 -8.89
C VAL A 151 1.69 -8.21 -8.58
N PRO A 152 0.98 -7.97 -7.46
CA PRO A 152 -0.22 -8.72 -7.13
C PRO A 152 -1.27 -8.75 -8.23
N VAL A 153 -1.57 -7.61 -8.89
CA VAL A 153 -2.53 -7.61 -10.02
C VAL A 153 -2.02 -8.38 -11.23
N GLY A 154 -0.71 -8.50 -11.42
CA GLY A 154 -0.11 -9.38 -12.42
C GLY A 154 -0.37 -10.86 -12.11
N GLN A 155 -0.23 -11.25 -10.84
CA GLN A 155 -0.55 -12.61 -10.39
C GLN A 155 -2.05 -12.93 -10.57
N TYR A 156 -2.94 -11.99 -10.23
CA TYR A 156 -4.37 -12.12 -10.51
C TYR A 156 -4.67 -12.18 -12.02
N SER A 157 -4.00 -11.37 -12.83
CA SER A 157 -4.14 -11.40 -14.30
C SER A 157 -3.77 -12.75 -14.87
N ARG A 158 -2.64 -13.31 -14.43
CA ARG A 158 -2.20 -14.65 -14.83
C ARG A 158 -3.22 -15.72 -14.42
N GLU A 159 -3.77 -15.65 -13.20
CA GLU A 159 -4.81 -16.58 -12.75
C GLU A 159 -6.07 -16.47 -13.62
N ILE A 160 -6.56 -15.25 -13.89
CA ILE A 160 -7.72 -15.00 -14.74
C ILE A 160 -7.50 -15.61 -16.13
N PHE A 161 -6.43 -15.24 -16.82
CA PHE A 161 -6.18 -15.70 -18.19
C PHE A 161 -5.87 -17.19 -18.27
N THR A 162 -5.26 -17.78 -17.25
CA THR A 162 -5.05 -19.23 -17.14
C THR A 162 -6.39 -19.95 -16.99
N ASN A 163 -7.27 -19.50 -16.11
CA ASN A 163 -8.59 -20.10 -15.92
C ASN A 163 -9.52 -19.89 -17.11
N MET A 164 -9.27 -18.87 -17.93
CA MET A 164 -9.94 -18.67 -19.21
C MET A 164 -9.32 -19.46 -20.39
N GLY A 165 -8.19 -20.13 -20.18
CA GLY A 165 -7.45 -20.86 -21.25
C GLY A 165 -6.77 -19.95 -22.28
N LEU A 166 -6.53 -18.66 -21.93
CA LEU A 166 -5.96 -17.67 -22.85
C LEU A 166 -4.47 -17.41 -22.59
N TRP A 167 -3.96 -17.76 -21.40
CA TRP A 167 -2.62 -17.38 -20.96
C TRP A 167 -1.52 -17.76 -21.97
N ASP A 168 -1.49 -18.99 -22.45
CA ASP A 168 -0.42 -19.48 -23.33
C ASP A 168 -0.45 -18.80 -24.71
N GLY A 169 -1.67 -18.54 -25.24
CA GLY A 169 -1.84 -17.90 -26.54
C GLY A 169 -1.45 -16.42 -26.57
N MET A 170 -1.51 -15.73 -25.42
CA MET A 170 -1.26 -14.28 -25.35
C MET A 170 0.17 -13.90 -24.96
N GLN A 171 1.06 -14.84 -24.64
CA GLN A 171 2.42 -14.58 -24.14
C GLN A 171 3.23 -13.57 -25.00
N LYS A 172 3.09 -13.66 -26.35
CA LYS A 172 3.80 -12.78 -27.28
C LYS A 172 3.24 -11.35 -27.34
N LYS A 173 2.07 -11.14 -26.73
CA LYS A 173 1.37 -9.84 -26.69
C LYS A 173 1.57 -9.11 -25.35
N ILE A 174 2.23 -9.73 -24.36
CA ILE A 174 2.32 -9.16 -23.01
C ILE A 174 3.49 -8.17 -22.95
N THR A 175 3.21 -6.99 -22.43
CA THR A 175 4.21 -6.07 -21.88
C THR A 175 4.04 -6.01 -20.38
N PHE A 176 5.17 -6.04 -19.64
CA PHE A 176 5.14 -6.10 -18.18
C PHE A 176 5.48 -4.75 -17.54
N GLY A 177 4.74 -4.41 -16.49
CA GLY A 177 5.08 -3.34 -15.57
C GLY A 177 5.63 -3.91 -14.26
N SER A 178 6.55 -3.20 -13.62
CA SER A 178 7.14 -3.56 -12.33
C SER A 178 6.20 -3.29 -11.15
N ASN A 179 5.18 -2.47 -11.35
CA ASN A 179 4.07 -2.22 -10.43
C ASN A 179 2.82 -1.80 -11.19
N VAL A 180 1.68 -1.67 -10.50
CA VAL A 180 0.40 -1.35 -11.16
C VAL A 180 0.36 0.06 -11.79
N LYS A 181 1.12 1.01 -11.24
CA LYS A 181 1.17 2.37 -11.80
C LYS A 181 1.84 2.39 -13.17
N GLU A 182 2.89 1.59 -13.35
CA GLU A 182 3.54 1.43 -14.65
C GLU A 182 2.59 0.78 -15.67
N VAL A 183 1.86 -0.29 -15.28
CA VAL A 183 0.82 -0.88 -16.13
C VAL A 183 -0.24 0.15 -16.52
N THR A 184 -0.73 0.94 -15.56
CA THR A 184 -1.71 2.00 -15.79
C THR A 184 -1.19 3.03 -16.78
N THR A 185 0.06 3.48 -16.63
CA THR A 185 0.70 4.44 -17.54
C THR A 185 0.83 3.89 -18.95
N GLN A 186 1.24 2.63 -19.12
CA GLN A 186 1.35 2.00 -20.44
C GLN A 186 0.01 2.02 -21.21
N VAL A 187 -1.11 1.80 -20.52
CA VAL A 187 -2.43 1.89 -21.12
C VAL A 187 -2.83 3.35 -21.36
N GLN A 188 -2.59 4.23 -20.39
CA GLN A 188 -2.97 5.63 -20.47
C GLN A 188 -2.30 6.36 -21.63
N GLU A 189 -1.02 6.06 -21.88
CA GLU A 189 -0.22 6.61 -22.98
C GLU A 189 -0.46 5.89 -24.32
N GLY A 190 -1.30 4.86 -24.34
CA GLY A 190 -1.57 4.07 -25.56
C GLY A 190 -0.38 3.20 -26.01
N ALA A 191 0.58 2.95 -25.14
CA ALA A 191 1.67 2.03 -25.39
C ALA A 191 1.19 0.57 -25.42
N ALA A 192 0.06 0.27 -24.75
CA ALA A 192 -0.64 -1.00 -24.84
C ALA A 192 -2.10 -0.78 -25.27
N ASP A 193 -2.64 -1.74 -26.01
CA ASP A 193 -4.02 -1.70 -26.53
C ASP A 193 -5.06 -1.93 -25.42
N CYS A 194 -4.68 -2.63 -24.36
CA CYS A 194 -5.45 -2.83 -23.13
C CYS A 194 -4.51 -3.22 -21.98
N GLY A 195 -5.04 -3.27 -20.76
CA GLY A 195 -4.28 -3.73 -19.60
C GLY A 195 -5.19 -4.18 -18.48
N VAL A 196 -4.63 -4.95 -17.54
CA VAL A 196 -5.34 -5.41 -16.35
C VAL A 196 -4.78 -4.73 -15.13
N ILE A 197 -5.64 -3.97 -14.45
CA ILE A 197 -5.31 -3.18 -13.26
C ILE A 197 -6.42 -3.31 -12.22
N TYR A 198 -6.32 -2.58 -11.11
CA TYR A 198 -7.43 -2.48 -10.16
C TYR A 198 -8.42 -1.38 -10.57
N ALA A 199 -9.67 -1.52 -10.15
CA ALA A 199 -10.72 -0.54 -10.40
C ALA A 199 -10.37 0.85 -9.82
N THR A 200 -9.68 0.90 -8.70
CA THR A 200 -9.20 2.13 -8.05
C THR A 200 -8.14 2.85 -8.89
N ASP A 201 -7.20 2.10 -9.52
CA ASP A 201 -6.21 2.69 -10.42
C ASP A 201 -6.86 3.22 -11.70
N ALA A 202 -7.86 2.49 -12.24
CA ALA A 202 -8.63 2.94 -13.38
C ALA A 202 -9.37 4.26 -13.08
N ALA A 203 -10.00 4.36 -11.91
CA ALA A 203 -10.69 5.58 -11.47
C ALA A 203 -9.73 6.75 -11.30
N SER A 204 -8.59 6.54 -10.63
CA SER A 204 -7.57 7.57 -10.40
C SER A 204 -6.94 8.09 -11.71
N ALA A 205 -6.74 7.20 -12.70
CA ALA A 205 -6.15 7.54 -13.99
C ALA A 205 -7.17 8.01 -15.05
N GLY A 206 -8.47 7.95 -14.75
CA GLY A 206 -9.54 8.26 -15.70
C GLY A 206 -9.59 7.31 -16.89
N LEU A 207 -9.14 6.06 -16.73
CA LEU A 207 -9.18 5.04 -17.76
C LEU A 207 -10.56 4.41 -17.91
N THR A 208 -10.90 4.03 -19.15
CA THR A 208 -12.15 3.33 -19.43
C THR A 208 -12.04 1.86 -19.02
N ILE A 209 -12.86 1.47 -18.04
CA ILE A 209 -13.07 0.06 -17.69
C ILE A 209 -14.03 -0.54 -18.72
N VAL A 210 -13.61 -1.60 -19.40
CA VAL A 210 -14.46 -2.34 -20.36
C VAL A 210 -15.07 -3.58 -19.76
N ALA A 211 -14.41 -4.23 -18.82
CA ALA A 211 -14.96 -5.39 -18.12
C ALA A 211 -14.33 -5.58 -16.73
N PRO A 212 -15.07 -6.05 -15.71
CA PRO A 212 -14.52 -6.64 -14.52
C PRO A 212 -13.96 -8.04 -14.82
N ALA A 213 -13.07 -8.54 -13.94
CA ALA A 213 -12.63 -9.94 -14.00
C ALA A 213 -13.85 -10.87 -14.06
N PRO A 214 -13.87 -11.84 -15.00
CA PRO A 214 -15.02 -12.74 -15.15
C PRO A 214 -15.24 -13.57 -13.87
N GLU A 215 -16.49 -13.78 -13.54
CA GLU A 215 -16.87 -14.55 -12.35
C GLU A 215 -16.24 -15.95 -12.35
N GLY A 216 -15.76 -16.41 -11.22
CA GLY A 216 -15.11 -17.72 -11.06
C GLY A 216 -13.69 -17.82 -11.60
N THR A 217 -13.13 -16.75 -12.19
CA THR A 217 -11.74 -16.76 -12.68
C THR A 217 -10.70 -16.46 -11.59
N LEU A 218 -11.10 -15.89 -10.47
CA LEU A 218 -10.28 -15.72 -9.28
C LEU A 218 -10.78 -16.66 -8.16
N LYS A 219 -9.86 -17.38 -7.53
CA LYS A 219 -10.16 -18.30 -6.42
C LYS A 219 -10.47 -17.58 -5.12
N THR A 220 -9.92 -16.39 -4.95
CA THR A 220 -10.05 -15.58 -3.73
C THR A 220 -10.31 -14.12 -4.07
N PRO A 221 -11.05 -13.39 -3.24
CA PRO A 221 -11.21 -11.96 -3.41
C PRO A 221 -9.87 -11.23 -3.31
N VAL A 222 -9.81 -10.04 -3.91
CA VAL A 222 -8.65 -9.15 -3.84
C VAL A 222 -8.69 -8.39 -2.52
N VAL A 223 -7.93 -8.87 -1.54
CA VAL A 223 -7.86 -8.31 -0.19
C VAL A 223 -6.53 -7.61 0.03
N TYR A 224 -6.56 -6.46 0.68
CA TYR A 224 -5.40 -5.69 1.11
C TYR A 224 -5.20 -5.88 2.62
N PRO A 225 -4.35 -6.82 3.04
CA PRO A 225 -3.95 -6.95 4.42
C PRO A 225 -2.96 -5.84 4.80
N ALA A 226 -3.05 -5.40 6.06
CA ALA A 226 -2.09 -4.49 6.70
C ALA A 226 -1.58 -5.10 8.00
N ALA A 227 -0.32 -4.85 8.33
CA ALA A 227 0.28 -5.31 9.58
C ALA A 227 1.43 -4.42 10.02
N VAL A 228 1.61 -4.29 11.34
CA VAL A 228 2.81 -3.69 11.92
C VAL A 228 3.96 -4.67 11.77
N MET A 229 5.14 -4.15 11.40
CA MET A 229 6.30 -4.97 11.12
C MET A 229 7.29 -4.95 12.29
N LYS A 230 7.95 -6.09 12.55
CA LYS A 230 8.97 -6.22 13.61
C LYS A 230 10.26 -5.44 13.33
N SER A 231 10.54 -5.14 12.05
CA SER A 231 11.69 -4.32 11.63
C SER A 231 11.47 -2.82 11.85
N GLY A 232 10.26 -2.41 12.22
CA GLY A 232 9.91 -1.02 12.51
C GLY A 232 10.50 -0.52 13.82
N LYS A 233 10.75 0.79 13.87
CA LYS A 233 11.32 1.45 15.05
C LYS A 233 10.27 1.97 16.04
N HIS A 234 9.03 2.13 15.57
CA HIS A 234 7.97 2.81 16.33
C HIS A 234 6.68 1.96 16.36
N PRO A 235 6.68 0.74 16.96
CA PRO A 235 5.55 -0.19 16.87
C PRO A 235 4.25 0.39 17.47
N GLU A 236 4.30 1.18 18.53
CA GLU A 236 3.10 1.77 19.12
C GLU A 236 2.51 2.88 18.24
N ALA A 237 3.34 3.72 17.62
CA ALA A 237 2.88 4.71 16.67
C ALA A 237 2.34 4.05 15.37
N ALA A 238 2.95 2.94 14.92
CA ALA A 238 2.47 2.16 13.80
C ALA A 238 1.09 1.52 14.08
N LYS A 239 0.86 0.99 15.29
CA LYS A 239 -0.46 0.51 15.72
C LYS A 239 -1.49 1.62 15.68
N LYS A 240 -1.18 2.80 16.23
CA LYS A 240 -2.08 3.97 16.20
C LYS A 240 -2.42 4.38 14.76
N PHE A 241 -1.44 4.38 13.86
CA PHE A 241 -1.70 4.70 12.45
C PHE A 241 -2.55 3.62 11.77
N LEU A 242 -2.32 2.33 12.05
CA LEU A 242 -3.16 1.23 11.57
C LEU A 242 -4.61 1.36 12.07
N GLU A 243 -4.82 1.74 13.32
CA GLU A 243 -6.14 2.04 13.88
C GLU A 243 -6.79 3.25 13.18
N PHE A 244 -6.01 4.31 12.93
CA PHE A 244 -6.48 5.49 12.21
C PHE A 244 -6.95 5.15 10.79
N LEU A 245 -6.24 4.28 10.06
CA LEU A 245 -6.65 3.80 8.73
C LEU A 245 -8.03 3.13 8.73
N ARG A 246 -8.49 2.63 9.88
CA ARG A 246 -9.79 1.96 10.06
C ARG A 246 -10.91 2.90 10.50
N THR A 247 -10.64 4.20 10.65
CA THR A 247 -11.65 5.19 11.05
C THR A 247 -12.65 5.46 9.92
N PRO A 248 -13.88 5.94 10.26
CA PRO A 248 -14.86 6.37 9.25
C PRO A 248 -14.35 7.49 8.33
N GLU A 249 -13.42 8.31 8.80
CA GLU A 249 -12.81 9.39 8.02
C GLU A 249 -11.94 8.82 6.90
N CYS A 250 -11.06 7.85 7.22
CA CYS A 250 -10.25 7.15 6.21
C CYS A 250 -11.11 6.28 5.29
N ALA A 251 -12.17 5.65 5.82
CA ALA A 251 -13.11 4.88 5.01
C ALA A 251 -13.67 5.71 3.84
N LYS A 252 -14.06 6.96 4.08
CA LYS A 252 -14.55 7.87 3.02
C LYS A 252 -13.51 8.12 1.92
N VAL A 253 -12.22 8.22 2.30
CA VAL A 253 -11.13 8.41 1.32
C VAL A 253 -10.96 7.16 0.48
N PHE A 254 -10.97 5.97 1.08
CA PHE A 254 -10.86 4.71 0.37
C PHE A 254 -12.06 4.45 -0.55
N GLU A 255 -13.27 4.65 -0.04
CA GLU A 255 -14.52 4.43 -0.79
C GLU A 255 -14.66 5.40 -1.97
N ALA A 256 -14.16 6.64 -1.83
CA ALA A 256 -14.22 7.66 -2.90
C ALA A 256 -13.50 7.24 -4.20
N VAL A 257 -12.49 6.38 -4.11
CA VAL A 257 -11.75 5.84 -5.28
C VAL A 257 -12.18 4.42 -5.64
N GLY A 258 -13.12 3.82 -4.87
CA GLY A 258 -13.72 2.52 -5.20
C GLY A 258 -13.16 1.31 -4.44
N PHE A 259 -12.38 1.51 -3.37
CA PHE A 259 -12.12 0.43 -2.42
C PHE A 259 -13.37 0.08 -1.62
N THR A 260 -13.46 -1.18 -1.19
CA THR A 260 -14.43 -1.61 -0.19
C THR A 260 -13.69 -1.79 1.14
N VAL A 261 -14.19 -1.13 2.20
CA VAL A 261 -13.59 -1.24 3.54
C VAL A 261 -14.06 -2.54 4.19
N VAL A 262 -13.11 -3.34 4.72
CA VAL A 262 -13.39 -4.55 5.49
C VAL A 262 -13.61 -4.16 6.96
N ARG A 263 -14.74 -4.56 7.54
CA ARG A 263 -15.15 -4.24 8.93
C ARG A 263 -15.04 -5.45 9.82
#